data_72455a11c21c9afdf59a4aad0b07bc0d
#
_entry.id   72455a11c21c9afdf59a4aad0b07bc0d
#
_cell.length_a   1.000
_cell.length_b   1.000
_cell.length_c   1.000
_cell.angle_alpha   90.00
_cell.angle_beta   90.00
_cell.angle_gamma   90.00
#
_symmetry.space_group_name_H-M   'P 1'
#
loop_
_entity.id
_entity.type
_entity.pdbx_description
1 polymer ?
#
loop_
_entity_poly.entity_id
_entity_poly.type
_entity_poly.pdbx_seq_one_letter_code
_entity_poly.pdbx_strand_id
1 'polypeptide(L)'
;MKPLIIVLNAIEKFTEITGRLIAWLTMVMVVLVVLVVVTRYFLEVGSIALQESVTYLHCLVFLMGLAFTLKHDGHVRVDIFYRGFSPRSKAMVNLIGGLLFLVPVCLLIFFTSWDYVLASWAIHETSAENNGLPFVYLLKTLMLLMPVTLLLQGIAEIIKSGLVVSGVNISATQIVENKEPII
;
A
#
# COMPACT_ATOMS: atom_id res chain seq x y z
N MET A 1 -6.03 26.56 4.87
CA MET A 1 -6.80 25.34 4.51
C MET A 1 -6.58 24.89 3.07
N LYS A 2 -6.64 25.79 2.05
CA LYS A 2 -6.41 25.38 0.64
C LYS A 2 -5.14 24.53 0.39
N PRO A 3 -3.92 24.90 0.87
CA PRO A 3 -2.73 24.10 0.59
C PRO A 3 -2.81 22.68 1.20
N LEU A 4 -3.44 22.53 2.36
CA LEU A 4 -3.59 21.21 3.01
C LEU A 4 -4.49 20.29 2.20
N ILE A 5 -5.57 20.83 1.63
CA ILE A 5 -6.51 20.08 0.78
C ILE A 5 -5.82 19.66 -0.53
N ILE A 6 -5.00 20.52 -1.12
CA ILE A 6 -4.24 20.20 -2.34
C ILE A 6 -3.30 19.01 -2.08
N VAL A 7 -2.55 19.04 -0.97
CA VAL A 7 -1.66 17.93 -0.58
C VAL A 7 -2.44 16.64 -0.36
N LEU A 8 -3.56 16.72 0.37
CA LEU A 8 -4.44 15.58 0.61
C LEU A 8 -4.94 14.96 -0.70
N ASN A 9 -5.47 15.78 -1.60
CA ASN A 9 -5.98 15.31 -2.90
C ASN A 9 -4.84 14.71 -3.76
N ALA A 10 -3.63 15.26 -3.71
CA ALA A 10 -2.48 14.72 -4.42
C ALA A 10 -2.09 13.32 -3.90
N ILE A 11 -2.04 13.13 -2.58
CA ILE A 11 -1.74 11.83 -1.96
C ILE A 11 -2.83 10.82 -2.33
N GLU A 12 -4.10 11.19 -2.20
CA GLU A 12 -5.21 10.32 -2.53
C GLU A 12 -5.24 9.90 -4.01
N LYS A 13 -4.95 10.85 -4.91
CA LYS A 13 -4.85 10.56 -6.34
C LYS A 13 -3.69 9.61 -6.65
N PHE A 14 -2.54 9.85 -6.04
CA PHE A 14 -1.38 8.95 -6.15
C PHE A 14 -1.73 7.54 -5.68
N THR A 15 -2.30 7.40 -4.48
CA THR A 15 -2.71 6.10 -3.92
C THR A 15 -3.76 5.40 -4.80
N GLU A 16 -4.70 6.15 -5.38
CA GLU A 16 -5.73 5.60 -6.27
C GLU A 16 -5.14 5.06 -7.56
N ILE A 17 -4.27 5.83 -8.21
CA ILE A 17 -3.64 5.42 -9.48
C ILE A 17 -2.75 4.19 -9.25
N THR A 18 -1.87 4.24 -8.24
CA THR A 18 -0.96 3.13 -7.93
C THR A 18 -1.74 1.88 -7.54
N GLY A 19 -2.76 2.01 -6.69
CA GLY A 19 -3.60 0.88 -6.27
C GLY A 19 -4.33 0.21 -7.43
N ARG A 20 -4.91 0.99 -8.36
CA ARG A 20 -5.56 0.45 -9.56
C ARG A 20 -4.58 -0.26 -10.49
N LEU A 21 -3.38 0.30 -10.69
CA LEU A 21 -2.34 -0.34 -11.50
C LEU A 21 -1.90 -1.67 -10.87
N ILE A 22 -1.72 -1.68 -9.55
CA ILE A 22 -1.33 -2.88 -8.80
C ILE A 22 -2.44 -3.94 -8.85
N ALA A 23 -3.71 -3.54 -8.78
CA ALA A 23 -4.83 -4.47 -8.91
C ALA A 23 -4.81 -5.24 -10.24
N TRP A 24 -4.39 -4.62 -11.36
CA TRP A 24 -4.23 -5.31 -12.63
C TRP A 24 -3.13 -6.38 -12.62
N LEU A 25 -2.09 -6.20 -11.79
CA LEU A 25 -1.03 -7.21 -11.64
C LEU A 25 -1.56 -8.52 -11.04
N THR A 26 -2.68 -8.49 -10.31
CA THR A 26 -3.35 -9.71 -9.83
C THR A 26 -3.81 -10.57 -11.00
N MET A 27 -4.31 -9.97 -12.08
CA MET A 27 -4.69 -10.72 -13.28
C MET A 27 -3.46 -11.36 -13.94
N VAL A 28 -2.34 -10.62 -14.03
CA VAL A 28 -1.08 -11.16 -14.53
C VAL A 28 -0.60 -12.33 -13.67
N MET A 29 -0.71 -12.19 -12.34
CA MET A 29 -0.34 -13.24 -11.40
C MET A 29 -1.18 -14.52 -11.62
N VAL A 30 -2.49 -14.39 -11.82
CA VAL A 30 -3.38 -15.54 -12.12
C VAL A 30 -2.93 -16.26 -13.39
N VAL A 31 -2.63 -15.51 -14.46
CA VAL A 31 -2.13 -16.10 -15.71
C VAL A 31 -0.80 -16.82 -15.49
N LEU A 32 0.13 -16.24 -14.73
CA LEU A 32 1.39 -16.89 -14.41
C LEU A 32 1.22 -18.16 -13.58
N VAL A 33 0.32 -18.15 -12.59
CA VAL A 33 0.01 -19.37 -11.80
C VAL A 33 -0.51 -20.48 -12.71
N VAL A 34 -1.45 -20.15 -13.62
CA VAL A 34 -1.95 -21.12 -14.61
C VAL A 34 -0.80 -21.63 -15.48
N LEU A 35 0.08 -20.75 -15.95
CA LEU A 35 1.23 -21.14 -16.75
C LEU A 35 2.17 -22.08 -15.99
N VAL A 36 2.46 -21.80 -14.71
CA VAL A 36 3.27 -22.68 -13.84
C VAL A 36 2.63 -24.07 -13.74
N VAL A 37 1.31 -24.12 -13.55
CA VAL A 37 0.59 -25.41 -13.48
C VAL A 37 0.65 -26.16 -14.80
N VAL A 38 0.36 -25.50 -15.92
CA VAL A 38 0.38 -26.11 -17.26
C VAL A 38 1.78 -26.64 -17.61
N THR A 39 2.83 -25.83 -17.43
CA THR A 39 4.20 -26.26 -17.75
C THR A 39 4.62 -27.44 -16.89
N ARG A 40 4.25 -27.45 -15.62
CA ARG A 40 4.65 -28.51 -14.69
C ARG A 40 3.92 -29.83 -14.93
N TYR A 41 2.60 -29.80 -15.17
CA TYR A 41 1.77 -31.01 -15.21
C TYR A 41 1.49 -31.52 -16.63
N PHE A 42 1.49 -30.66 -17.65
CA PHE A 42 1.25 -31.07 -19.04
C PHE A 42 2.52 -31.17 -19.86
N LEU A 43 3.50 -30.31 -19.59
CA LEU A 43 4.77 -30.30 -20.32
C LEU A 43 5.90 -30.98 -19.55
N GLU A 44 5.66 -31.37 -18.29
CA GLU A 44 6.65 -31.97 -17.39
C GLU A 44 7.91 -31.10 -17.19
N VAL A 45 7.80 -29.79 -17.45
CA VAL A 45 8.88 -28.83 -17.31
C VAL A 45 8.64 -27.93 -16.10
N GLY A 46 9.48 -28.06 -15.08
CA GLY A 46 9.50 -27.13 -13.93
C GLY A 46 10.41 -25.94 -14.18
N SER A 47 9.92 -24.72 -13.91
CA SER A 47 10.74 -23.50 -13.96
C SER A 47 10.69 -22.79 -12.61
N ILE A 48 11.81 -22.70 -11.93
CA ILE A 48 11.96 -21.99 -10.64
C ILE A 48 11.71 -20.50 -10.86
N ALA A 49 12.27 -19.92 -11.93
CA ALA A 49 12.08 -18.52 -12.26
C ALA A 49 10.59 -18.13 -12.45
N LEU A 50 9.79 -19.01 -13.06
CA LEU A 50 8.34 -18.79 -13.19
C LEU A 50 7.63 -18.82 -11.82
N GLN A 51 7.99 -19.76 -10.93
CA GLN A 51 7.41 -19.82 -9.59
C GLN A 51 7.80 -18.60 -8.75
N GLU A 52 9.06 -18.19 -8.81
CA GLU A 52 9.53 -16.98 -8.15
C GLU A 52 8.85 -15.71 -8.69
N SER A 53 8.58 -15.63 -10.01
CA SER A 53 7.84 -14.51 -10.59
C SER A 53 6.45 -14.33 -9.97
N VAL A 54 5.75 -15.43 -9.65
CA VAL A 54 4.48 -15.40 -8.93
C VAL A 54 4.69 -14.82 -7.51
N THR A 55 5.74 -15.25 -6.82
CA THR A 55 6.07 -14.75 -5.47
C THR A 55 6.39 -13.25 -5.51
N TYR A 56 7.17 -12.78 -6.50
CA TYR A 56 7.49 -11.37 -6.66
C TYR A 56 6.24 -10.52 -6.91
N LEU A 57 5.37 -10.96 -7.81
CA LEU A 57 4.09 -10.28 -8.06
C LEU A 57 3.17 -10.29 -6.83
N HIS A 58 3.11 -11.42 -6.13
CA HIS A 58 2.33 -11.51 -4.90
C HIS A 58 2.81 -10.51 -3.85
N CYS A 59 4.12 -10.45 -3.59
CA CYS A 59 4.71 -9.48 -2.67
C CYS A 59 4.42 -8.03 -3.11
N LEU A 60 4.56 -7.74 -4.40
CA LEU A 60 4.27 -6.41 -4.94
C LEU A 60 2.80 -6.02 -4.74
N VAL A 61 1.87 -6.90 -5.11
CA VAL A 61 0.42 -6.67 -4.96
C VAL A 61 0.05 -6.50 -3.49
N PHE A 62 0.56 -7.38 -2.63
CA PHE A 62 0.22 -7.38 -1.21
C PHE A 62 0.78 -6.15 -0.49
N LEU A 63 2.08 -5.87 -0.62
CA LEU A 63 2.74 -4.79 0.11
C LEU A 63 2.34 -3.41 -0.41
N MET A 64 2.29 -3.23 -1.73
CA MET A 64 1.94 -1.94 -2.30
C MET A 64 0.43 -1.67 -2.31
N GLY A 65 -0.40 -2.71 -2.18
CA GLY A 65 -1.85 -2.60 -2.04
C GLY A 65 -2.31 -2.07 -0.68
N LEU A 66 -1.46 -2.12 0.36
CA LEU A 66 -1.82 -1.70 1.73
C LEU A 66 -2.31 -0.25 1.81
N ALA A 67 -1.63 0.68 1.13
CA ALA A 67 -2.02 2.08 1.11
C ALA A 67 -3.40 2.29 0.45
N PHE A 68 -3.67 1.58 -0.64
CA PHE A 68 -4.96 1.59 -1.31
C PHE A 68 -6.07 1.02 -0.41
N THR A 69 -5.79 -0.08 0.27
CA THR A 69 -6.71 -0.70 1.24
C THR A 69 -7.01 0.24 2.41
N LEU A 70 -5.99 0.98 2.90
CA LEU A 70 -6.18 1.99 3.94
C LEU A 70 -7.10 3.12 3.49
N LYS A 71 -6.89 3.65 2.28
CA LYS A 71 -7.70 4.71 1.69
C LYS A 71 -9.19 4.32 1.59
N HIS A 72 -9.47 3.08 1.22
CA HIS A 72 -10.83 2.56 1.03
C HIS A 72 -11.43 1.91 2.29
N ASP A 73 -10.81 2.12 3.47
CA ASP A 73 -11.27 1.56 4.74
C ASP A 73 -11.44 0.02 4.71
N GLY A 74 -10.65 -0.65 3.87
CA GLY A 74 -10.74 -2.08 3.61
C GLY A 74 -9.98 -2.97 4.61
N HIS A 75 -9.27 -2.39 5.59
CA HIS A 75 -8.62 -3.16 6.64
C HIS A 75 -9.65 -3.73 7.62
N VAL A 76 -9.46 -5.00 8.00
CA VAL A 76 -10.31 -5.66 8.99
C VAL A 76 -10.16 -4.95 10.34
N ARG A 77 -11.29 -4.57 10.94
CA ARG A 77 -11.37 -3.90 12.23
C ARG A 77 -12.22 -4.71 13.22
N VAL A 78 -11.96 -4.52 14.50
CA VAL A 78 -12.85 -5.02 15.55
C VAL A 78 -14.05 -4.07 15.67
N ASP A 79 -15.06 -4.31 14.85
CA ASP A 79 -16.20 -3.38 14.64
C ASP A 79 -17.22 -3.36 15.77
N ILE A 80 -17.17 -4.28 16.72
CA ILE A 80 -18.22 -4.44 17.76
C ILE A 80 -18.49 -3.14 18.50
N PHE A 81 -17.43 -2.41 18.88
CA PHE A 81 -17.57 -1.13 19.56
C PHE A 81 -17.60 0.05 18.57
N TYR A 82 -16.81 -0.04 17.49
CA TYR A 82 -16.63 1.04 16.55
C TYR A 82 -17.91 1.40 15.77
N ARG A 83 -18.78 0.43 15.49
CA ARG A 83 -20.05 0.67 14.77
C ARG A 83 -20.95 1.64 15.51
N GLY A 84 -21.01 1.57 16.85
CA GLY A 84 -21.81 2.44 17.71
C GLY A 84 -21.28 3.86 17.91
N PHE A 85 -20.06 4.16 17.45
CA PHE A 85 -19.45 5.46 17.67
C PHE A 85 -20.02 6.55 16.76
N SER A 86 -20.11 7.77 17.30
CA SER A 86 -20.42 8.96 16.52
C SER A 86 -19.32 9.23 15.46
N PRO A 87 -19.62 9.96 14.37
CA PRO A 87 -18.60 10.30 13.35
C PRO A 87 -17.36 10.98 13.96
N ARG A 88 -17.55 11.83 14.96
CA ARG A 88 -16.45 12.50 15.67
C ARG A 88 -15.61 11.52 16.49
N SER A 89 -16.26 10.57 17.19
CA SER A 89 -15.56 9.55 17.98
C SER A 89 -14.77 8.60 17.05
N LYS A 90 -15.34 8.22 15.89
CA LYS A 90 -14.64 7.44 14.87
C LYS A 90 -13.39 8.17 14.36
N ALA A 91 -13.53 9.45 14.05
CA ALA A 91 -12.40 10.28 13.62
C ALA A 91 -11.32 10.39 14.71
N MET A 92 -11.70 10.51 15.98
CA MET A 92 -10.76 10.54 17.10
C MET A 92 -9.99 9.23 17.22
N VAL A 93 -10.68 8.08 17.14
CA VAL A 93 -10.02 6.76 17.15
C VAL A 93 -9.06 6.58 15.98
N ASN A 94 -9.46 7.00 14.77
CA ASN A 94 -8.60 6.93 13.60
C ASN A 94 -7.38 7.85 13.72
N LEU A 95 -7.55 9.05 14.25
CA LEU A 95 -6.47 10.01 14.49
C LEU A 95 -5.45 9.44 15.49
N ILE A 96 -5.91 8.97 16.64
CA ILE A 96 -5.05 8.40 17.68
C ILE A 96 -4.38 7.13 17.18
N GLY A 97 -5.12 6.22 16.55
CA GLY A 97 -4.60 4.99 15.96
C GLY A 97 -3.55 5.26 14.88
N GLY A 98 -3.80 6.24 14.01
CA GLY A 98 -2.84 6.68 13.01
C GLY A 98 -1.52 7.18 13.62
N LEU A 99 -1.61 8.07 14.61
CA LEU A 99 -0.44 8.67 15.24
C LEU A 99 0.34 7.70 16.14
N LEU A 100 -0.36 6.88 16.94
CA LEU A 100 0.30 6.03 17.95
C LEU A 100 0.69 4.64 17.44
N PHE A 101 0.05 4.13 16.39
CA PHE A 101 0.33 2.80 15.87
C PHE A 101 0.85 2.83 14.43
N LEU A 102 0.12 3.43 13.50
CA LEU A 102 0.50 3.37 12.09
C LEU A 102 1.83 4.07 11.84
N VAL A 103 1.99 5.32 12.29
CA VAL A 103 3.23 6.08 12.07
C VAL A 103 4.45 5.39 12.72
N PRO A 104 4.45 5.04 14.03
CA PRO A 104 5.60 4.40 14.64
C PRO A 104 5.94 3.04 14.02
N VAL A 105 4.94 2.22 13.67
CA VAL A 105 5.17 0.90 13.06
C VAL A 105 5.78 1.05 11.67
N CYS A 106 5.29 1.98 10.84
CA CYS A 106 5.89 2.23 9.52
C CYS A 106 7.33 2.72 9.64
N LEU A 107 7.62 3.65 10.57
CA LEU A 107 8.98 4.12 10.82
C LEU A 107 9.87 2.98 11.32
N LEU A 108 9.39 2.15 12.25
CA LEU A 108 10.11 1.00 12.74
C LEU A 108 10.49 0.06 11.57
N ILE A 109 9.52 -0.33 10.74
CA ILE A 109 9.78 -1.21 9.59
C ILE A 109 10.79 -0.56 8.64
N PHE A 110 10.63 0.73 8.34
CA PHE A 110 11.53 1.44 7.44
C PHE A 110 12.97 1.42 7.94
N PHE A 111 13.20 1.84 9.19
CA PHE A 111 14.56 1.94 9.73
C PHE A 111 15.20 0.56 9.99
N THR A 112 14.44 -0.42 10.47
CA THR A 112 14.99 -1.76 10.70
C THR A 112 15.29 -2.53 9.41
N SER A 113 14.58 -2.23 8.32
CA SER A 113 14.81 -2.85 7.02
C SER A 113 15.89 -2.14 6.18
N TRP A 114 16.30 -0.93 6.57
CA TRP A 114 17.18 -0.09 5.76
C TRP A 114 18.50 -0.77 5.43
N ASP A 115 19.27 -1.17 6.45
CA ASP A 115 20.58 -1.80 6.25
C ASP A 115 20.48 -3.14 5.55
N TYR A 116 19.41 -3.90 5.83
CA TYR A 116 19.14 -5.18 5.19
C TYR A 116 18.93 -5.03 3.67
N VAL A 117 18.17 -4.01 3.25
CA VAL A 117 17.94 -3.72 1.83
C VAL A 117 19.22 -3.19 1.18
N LEU A 118 19.95 -2.28 1.85
CA LEU A 118 21.22 -1.75 1.32
C LEU A 118 22.26 -2.85 1.13
N ALA A 119 22.40 -3.78 2.08
CA ALA A 119 23.30 -4.93 1.95
C ALA A 119 22.95 -5.80 0.73
N SER A 120 21.66 -6.03 0.49
CA SER A 120 21.18 -6.77 -0.68
C SER A 120 21.52 -6.07 -2.00
N TRP A 121 21.39 -4.74 -2.05
CA TRP A 121 21.78 -3.94 -3.22
C TRP A 121 23.30 -3.95 -3.46
N ALA A 122 24.11 -3.91 -2.40
CA ALA A 122 25.56 -3.89 -2.51
C ALA A 122 26.12 -5.13 -3.22
N ILE A 123 25.47 -6.28 -3.06
CA ILE A 123 25.88 -7.55 -3.69
C ILE A 123 25.03 -7.92 -4.90
N HIS A 124 24.03 -7.10 -5.30
CA HIS A 124 23.03 -7.44 -6.32
C HIS A 124 22.46 -8.84 -6.06
N GLU A 125 21.92 -9.05 -4.87
CA GLU A 125 21.51 -10.36 -4.38
C GLU A 125 20.58 -11.08 -5.35
N THR A 126 20.94 -12.31 -5.67
CA THR A 126 20.19 -13.20 -6.55
C THR A 126 19.44 -14.25 -5.74
N SER A 127 18.53 -15.00 -6.39
CA SER A 127 17.91 -16.16 -5.76
C SER A 127 18.95 -17.17 -5.28
N ALA A 128 18.67 -17.81 -4.17
CA ALA A 128 19.46 -18.94 -3.64
C ALA A 128 19.23 -20.23 -4.46
N GLU A 129 18.19 -20.27 -5.27
CA GLU A 129 17.82 -21.40 -6.09
C GLU A 129 18.55 -21.38 -7.44
N ASN A 130 18.97 -22.55 -7.91
CA ASN A 130 19.54 -22.69 -9.25
C ASN A 130 18.50 -22.31 -10.32
N ASN A 131 18.83 -21.41 -11.23
CA ASN A 131 17.93 -20.87 -12.26
C ASN A 131 16.74 -20.05 -11.70
N GLY A 132 16.85 -19.52 -10.48
CA GLY A 132 15.94 -18.53 -9.94
C GLY A 132 16.16 -17.13 -10.51
N LEU A 133 15.34 -16.16 -10.08
CA LEU A 133 15.41 -14.77 -10.57
C LEU A 133 16.57 -14.01 -9.90
N PRO A 134 17.37 -13.26 -10.68
CA PRO A 134 18.50 -12.50 -10.17
C PRO A 134 18.09 -11.11 -9.60
N PHE A 135 16.93 -10.98 -8.96
CA PHE A 135 16.36 -9.67 -8.58
C PHE A 135 15.88 -9.61 -7.12
N VAL A 136 16.45 -10.42 -6.21
CA VAL A 136 16.06 -10.44 -4.80
C VAL A 136 16.20 -9.05 -4.16
N TYR A 137 17.23 -8.27 -4.54
CA TYR A 137 17.41 -6.90 -4.06
C TYR A 137 16.22 -5.97 -4.42
N LEU A 138 15.56 -6.18 -5.58
CA LEU A 138 14.35 -5.44 -5.95
C LEU A 138 13.15 -5.88 -5.09
N LEU A 139 13.00 -7.19 -4.85
CA LEU A 139 11.97 -7.72 -3.97
C LEU A 139 12.09 -7.14 -2.55
N LYS A 140 13.32 -7.11 -2.01
CA LYS A 140 13.60 -6.52 -0.70
C LYS A 140 13.32 -5.02 -0.64
N THR A 141 13.46 -4.30 -1.74
CA THR A 141 13.13 -2.86 -1.81
C THR A 141 11.67 -2.58 -1.47
N LEU A 142 10.76 -3.54 -1.71
CA LEU A 142 9.36 -3.40 -1.31
C LEU A 142 9.18 -3.22 0.20
N MET A 143 10.12 -3.71 1.02
CA MET A 143 10.10 -3.51 2.48
C MET A 143 10.31 -2.04 2.87
N LEU A 144 10.95 -1.23 2.02
CA LEU A 144 11.09 0.21 2.22
C LEU A 144 9.97 0.99 1.54
N LEU A 145 9.52 0.55 0.36
CA LEU A 145 8.46 1.23 -0.38
C LEU A 145 7.10 1.12 0.32
N MET A 146 6.80 -0.04 0.89
CA MET A 146 5.55 -0.28 1.60
C MET A 146 5.31 0.71 2.74
N PRO A 147 6.21 0.87 3.74
CA PRO A 147 5.97 1.81 4.81
C PRO A 147 5.95 3.27 4.33
N VAL A 148 6.68 3.63 3.27
CA VAL A 148 6.62 4.97 2.68
C VAL A 148 5.25 5.26 2.09
N THR A 149 4.73 4.37 1.24
CA THR A 149 3.40 4.55 0.62
C THR A 149 2.28 4.51 1.66
N LEU A 150 2.40 3.62 2.66
CA LEU A 150 1.44 3.50 3.75
C LEU A 150 1.47 4.73 4.67
N LEU A 151 2.65 5.29 4.95
CA LEU A 151 2.79 6.56 5.71
C LEU A 151 2.16 7.73 4.95
N LEU A 152 2.39 7.84 3.65
CA LEU A 152 1.79 8.90 2.84
C LEU A 152 0.26 8.88 2.96
N GLN A 153 -0.36 7.70 2.77
CA GLN A 153 -1.80 7.56 2.92
C GLN A 153 -2.24 7.73 4.38
N GLY A 154 -1.45 7.24 5.35
CA GLY A 154 -1.71 7.43 6.77
C GLY A 154 -1.75 8.89 7.19
N ILE A 155 -0.85 9.72 6.66
CA ILE A 155 -0.85 11.17 6.87
C ILE A 155 -2.15 11.78 6.31
N ALA A 156 -2.60 11.37 5.13
CA ALA A 156 -3.87 11.82 4.56
C ALA A 156 -5.06 11.47 5.47
N GLU A 157 -5.11 10.25 6.01
CA GLU A 157 -6.17 9.82 6.94
C GLU A 157 -6.12 10.56 8.30
N ILE A 158 -4.92 10.83 8.81
CA ILE A 158 -4.69 11.64 10.02
C ILE A 158 -5.22 13.07 9.81
N ILE A 159 -4.90 13.68 8.68
CA ILE A 159 -5.37 15.03 8.32
C ILE A 159 -6.90 15.06 8.22
N LYS A 160 -7.51 14.13 7.49
CA LYS A 160 -8.98 14.02 7.39
C LYS A 160 -9.63 13.88 8.75
N SER A 161 -9.13 12.94 9.55
CA SER A 161 -9.64 12.70 10.91
C SER A 161 -9.51 13.93 11.79
N GLY A 162 -8.39 14.65 11.72
CA GLY A 162 -8.18 15.90 12.45
C GLY A 162 -9.18 17.01 12.05
N LEU A 163 -9.47 17.14 10.75
CA LEU A 163 -10.45 18.11 10.25
C LEU A 163 -11.87 17.78 10.73
N VAL A 164 -12.27 16.50 10.72
CA VAL A 164 -13.58 16.07 11.25
C VAL A 164 -13.69 16.34 12.75
N VAL A 165 -12.64 16.06 13.52
CA VAL A 165 -12.62 16.35 14.97
C VAL A 165 -12.74 17.86 15.22
N SER A 166 -12.13 18.70 14.39
CA SER A 166 -12.21 20.16 14.46
C SER A 166 -13.55 20.75 13.96
N GLY A 167 -14.49 19.91 13.52
CA GLY A 167 -15.81 20.35 13.06
C GLY A 167 -15.85 20.86 11.62
N VAL A 168 -14.77 20.64 10.83
CA VAL A 168 -14.71 21.01 9.40
C VAL A 168 -15.40 19.93 8.57
N ASN A 169 -16.41 20.32 7.80
CA ASN A 169 -17.12 19.40 6.91
C ASN A 169 -16.35 19.24 5.59
N ILE A 170 -15.57 18.17 5.46
CA ILE A 170 -14.71 17.90 4.31
C ILE A 170 -15.52 17.70 3.04
N SER A 171 -16.69 17.05 3.11
CA SER A 171 -17.56 16.81 1.94
C SER A 171 -18.03 18.11 1.30
N ALA A 172 -18.36 19.13 2.08
CA ALA A 172 -18.75 20.43 1.57
C ALA A 172 -17.58 21.16 0.89
N THR A 173 -16.38 21.01 1.43
CA THR A 173 -15.16 21.66 0.91
C THR A 173 -14.69 21.02 -0.42
N GLN A 174 -14.79 19.71 -0.57
CA GLN A 174 -14.45 19.00 -1.81
C GLN A 174 -15.45 19.27 -2.94
N ILE A 175 -16.74 19.46 -2.63
CA ILE A 175 -17.78 19.78 -3.62
C ILE A 175 -17.58 21.18 -4.20
N VAL A 176 -17.07 22.13 -3.40
CA VAL A 176 -16.81 23.51 -3.86
C VAL A 176 -15.61 23.54 -4.80
N GLU A 177 -14.56 22.75 -4.53
CA GLU A 177 -13.33 22.74 -5.34
C GLU A 177 -13.51 22.02 -6.69
N ASN A 178 -14.38 20.99 -6.75
CA ASN A 178 -14.72 20.30 -8.00
C ASN A 178 -15.67 21.12 -8.93
N LYS A 179 -16.19 22.25 -8.47
CA LYS A 179 -17.08 23.14 -9.25
C LYS A 179 -16.36 24.34 -9.88
N GLU A 180 -15.09 24.57 -9.56
CA GLU A 180 -14.31 25.58 -10.29
C GLU A 180 -13.90 24.98 -11.65
N PRO A 181 -14.35 25.58 -12.79
CA PRO A 181 -13.93 25.11 -14.10
C PRO A 181 -12.43 25.31 -14.25
N ILE A 182 -11.76 24.25 -14.69
CA ILE A 182 -10.38 24.34 -15.16
C ILE A 182 -10.42 25.21 -16.42
N ILE A 183 -10.03 26.49 -16.28
CA ILE A 183 -9.75 27.38 -17.41
C ILE A 183 -8.34 27.07 -17.91
#